data_5298798d2a27722e89ce5a0ef591d8ef
#
_entry.id   5298798d2a27722e89ce5a0ef591d8ef
#
_cell.length_a   1.000
_cell.length_b   1.000
_cell.length_c   1.000
_cell.angle_alpha   90.00
_cell.angle_beta   90.00
_cell.angle_gamma   90.00
#
_symmetry.space_group_name_H-M   'P 1'
#
loop_
_entity.id
_entity.type
_entity.pdbx_description
1 polymer ?
#
loop_
_entity_poly.entity_id
_entity_poly.type
_entity_poly.pdbx_seq_one_letter_code
_entity_poly.pdbx_strand_id
1 'polypeptide(L)'
;AAKLIFLSTQPGITLTDQATIRATGPVKSAIDRQRNPPVAGLLQSLSLEEAEAVLAGHRSDLLPELASKLDQAVRAVKLGVPRVHLIDGRVNEGLLAEVFSNLGVGTMVHANEYQEIRRAAKRDARSIVNLIAQGVANDELVRRSRAEIERTADDFFVFEVDKLPVACAAVHLYPGELKAELACVCVDPRFENRGIGRKMIAYGESQARLAGMKELFLLSTQAFNYFQQKGGFAQGSPADLPMVRRDKYDKSGRRSLVLVKRLTEANDAISGAR
;
A
#
# COMPACT_ATOMS: atom_id res chain seq x y z
N ALA A 1 -0.59 -17.81 20.64
CA ALA A 1 -1.65 -16.80 20.73
C ALA A 1 -1.71 -16.02 19.42
N ALA A 2 -2.90 -15.66 18.97
CA ALA A 2 -3.06 -14.86 17.73
C ALA A 2 -2.71 -13.38 17.96
N LYS A 3 -2.93 -12.87 19.17
CA LYS A 3 -2.62 -11.50 19.59
C LYS A 3 -2.29 -11.48 21.07
N LEU A 4 -1.38 -10.59 21.47
CA LEU A 4 -1.08 -10.26 22.86
C LEU A 4 -1.39 -8.77 23.06
N ILE A 5 -2.07 -8.41 24.14
CA ILE A 5 -2.43 -7.02 24.43
C ILE A 5 -1.88 -6.65 25.80
N PHE A 6 -1.06 -5.61 25.84
CA PHE A 6 -0.60 -4.97 27.07
C PHE A 6 -1.47 -3.74 27.35
N LEU A 7 -2.10 -3.72 28.50
CA LEU A 7 -2.77 -2.51 29.01
C LEU A 7 -1.76 -1.64 29.74
N SER A 8 -1.81 -0.37 29.47
CA SER A 8 -0.95 0.68 30.04
C SER A 8 -1.80 1.85 30.55
N THR A 9 -1.17 2.80 31.21
CA THR A 9 -1.73 4.11 31.49
C THR A 9 -1.23 5.17 30.47
N GLN A 10 -0.60 4.71 29.41
CA GLN A 10 -0.06 5.54 28.34
C GLN A 10 -0.70 5.13 26.99
N PRO A 11 -0.81 6.08 26.04
CA PRO A 11 -1.48 5.81 24.76
C PRO A 11 -0.75 4.79 23.87
N GLY A 12 0.47 4.44 24.20
CA GLY A 12 1.35 3.57 23.44
C GLY A 12 2.78 4.11 23.44
N ILE A 13 3.60 3.67 22.50
CA ILE A 13 4.98 4.15 22.35
C ILE A 13 4.95 5.55 21.74
N THR A 14 5.34 6.54 22.52
CA THR A 14 5.40 7.96 22.13
C THR A 14 6.83 8.44 22.18
N LEU A 15 7.25 9.16 21.14
CA LEU A 15 8.53 9.87 21.10
C LEU A 15 8.32 11.36 21.32
N THR A 16 9.24 11.99 22.05
CA THR A 16 9.26 13.45 22.20
C THR A 16 9.65 14.13 20.88
N ASP A 17 9.36 15.43 20.74
CA ASP A 17 9.74 16.19 19.55
C ASP A 17 11.25 16.13 19.30
N GLN A 18 12.08 16.22 20.36
CA GLN A 18 13.53 16.10 20.24
C GLN A 18 13.98 14.72 19.77
N ALA A 19 13.36 13.64 20.27
CA ALA A 19 13.64 12.28 19.84
C ALA A 19 13.22 12.08 18.36
N THR A 20 12.08 12.65 17.97
CA THR A 20 11.59 12.64 16.59
C THR A 20 12.55 13.31 15.61
N ILE A 21 13.11 14.47 15.98
CA ILE A 21 14.09 15.20 15.17
C ILE A 21 15.40 14.40 15.00
N ARG A 22 15.83 13.68 16.04
CA ARG A 22 17.08 12.89 16.03
C ARG A 22 16.92 11.51 15.38
N ALA A 23 15.70 11.11 15.10
CA ALA A 23 15.42 9.78 14.54
C ALA A 23 16.01 9.59 13.15
N THR A 24 16.63 8.44 12.92
CA THR A 24 17.24 8.03 11.64
C THR A 24 16.84 6.57 11.32
N GLY A 25 17.12 6.11 10.09
CA GLY A 25 16.92 4.73 9.70
C GLY A 25 15.50 4.22 9.92
N PRO A 26 15.32 3.00 10.49
CA PRO A 26 14.00 2.38 10.68
C PRO A 26 13.06 3.24 11.53
N VAL A 27 13.58 3.93 12.58
CA VAL A 27 12.76 4.80 13.45
C VAL A 27 12.21 5.99 12.66
N LYS A 28 13.04 6.63 11.82
CA LYS A 28 12.58 7.70 10.93
C LYS A 28 11.50 7.21 9.97
N SER A 29 11.68 6.04 9.39
CA SER A 29 10.69 5.42 8.51
C SER A 29 9.37 5.15 9.23
N ALA A 30 9.42 4.69 10.49
CA ALA A 30 8.23 4.50 11.31
C ALA A 30 7.50 5.82 11.57
N ILE A 31 8.22 6.89 11.91
CA ILE A 31 7.66 8.24 12.14
C ILE A 31 7.02 8.78 10.86
N ASP A 32 7.72 8.74 9.74
CA ASP A 32 7.26 9.31 8.46
C ASP A 32 6.00 8.60 7.91
N ARG A 33 5.75 7.36 8.34
CA ARG A 33 4.50 6.63 8.03
C ARG A 33 3.31 7.09 8.87
N GLN A 34 3.54 7.73 10.03
CA GLN A 34 2.44 8.19 10.89
C GLN A 34 1.80 9.44 10.28
N ARG A 35 0.55 9.34 9.87
CA ARG A 35 -0.24 10.49 9.42
C ARG A 35 -1.35 10.75 10.43
N ASN A 36 -1.34 11.93 11.06
CA ASN A 36 -2.34 12.35 12.05
C ASN A 36 -2.57 11.32 13.18
N PRO A 37 -1.53 10.94 13.95
CA PRO A 37 -1.72 10.07 15.09
C PRO A 37 -2.67 10.72 16.10
N PRO A 38 -3.48 9.96 16.85
CA PRO A 38 -4.43 10.49 17.84
C PRO A 38 -3.72 11.25 18.97
N VAL A 39 -2.44 10.94 19.20
CA VAL A 39 -1.56 11.64 20.16
C VAL A 39 -0.26 11.98 19.43
N ALA A 40 0.25 13.20 19.65
CA ALA A 40 1.51 13.64 19.06
C ALA A 40 2.66 12.70 19.46
N GLY A 41 3.48 12.31 18.47
CA GLY A 41 4.62 11.41 18.65
C GLY A 41 4.27 9.93 18.87
N LEU A 42 2.98 9.55 18.85
CA LEU A 42 2.57 8.14 18.99
C LEU A 42 2.96 7.35 17.75
N LEU A 43 3.68 6.25 17.96
CA LEU A 43 4.03 5.27 16.92
C LEU A 43 2.95 4.17 16.89
N GLN A 44 1.97 4.32 15.99
CA GLN A 44 0.81 3.38 15.94
C GLN A 44 1.17 1.98 15.44
N SER A 45 2.18 1.86 14.57
CA SER A 45 2.60 0.58 14.02
C SER A 45 4.12 0.52 13.93
N LEU A 46 4.70 -0.53 14.47
CA LEU A 46 6.13 -0.83 14.45
C LEU A 46 6.36 -2.25 13.94
N SER A 47 7.18 -2.41 12.92
CA SER A 47 7.74 -3.71 12.61
C SER A 47 8.69 -4.16 13.74
N LEU A 48 9.02 -5.45 13.77
CA LEU A 48 10.00 -5.96 14.73
C LEU A 48 11.33 -5.19 14.66
N GLU A 49 11.84 -4.95 13.46
CA GLU A 49 13.07 -4.19 13.21
C GLU A 49 12.98 -2.75 13.74
N GLU A 50 11.87 -2.07 13.50
CA GLU A 50 11.63 -0.71 13.98
C GLU A 50 11.52 -0.65 15.50
N ALA A 51 10.82 -1.61 16.11
CA ALA A 51 10.70 -1.70 17.55
C ALA A 51 12.07 -1.94 18.22
N GLU A 52 12.92 -2.78 17.63
CA GLU A 52 14.30 -3.01 18.08
C GLU A 52 15.15 -1.73 17.92
N ALA A 53 15.01 -1.02 16.80
CA ALA A 53 15.70 0.24 16.57
C ALA A 53 15.29 1.35 17.57
N VAL A 54 14.00 1.41 17.94
CA VAL A 54 13.51 2.29 19.01
C VAL A 54 14.15 1.96 20.34
N LEU A 55 14.23 0.68 20.72
CA LEU A 55 14.87 0.23 21.95
C LEU A 55 16.38 0.51 21.96
N ALA A 56 17.05 0.36 20.82
CA ALA A 56 18.49 0.58 20.72
C ALA A 56 18.88 2.07 20.76
N GLY A 57 18.12 2.92 20.06
CA GLY A 57 18.48 4.33 19.87
C GLY A 57 17.72 5.32 20.73
N HIS A 58 16.53 4.97 21.21
CA HIS A 58 15.60 5.89 21.87
C HIS A 58 15.05 5.36 23.22
N ARG A 59 15.69 4.37 23.81
CA ARG A 59 15.25 3.78 25.09
C ARG A 59 15.16 4.80 26.21
N SER A 60 16.11 5.73 26.27
CA SER A 60 16.14 6.82 27.25
C SER A 60 15.08 7.88 27.05
N ASP A 61 14.51 7.97 25.84
CA ASP A 61 13.45 8.91 25.51
C ASP A 61 12.05 8.37 25.87
N LEU A 62 11.97 7.07 26.21
CA LEU A 62 10.73 6.38 26.62
C LEU A 62 10.59 6.39 28.15
N LEU A 63 9.34 6.45 28.60
CA LEU A 63 9.04 6.13 30.00
C LEU A 63 9.51 4.68 30.31
N PRO A 64 10.09 4.41 31.49
CA PRO A 64 10.61 3.07 31.84
C PRO A 64 9.58 1.95 31.66
N GLU A 65 8.33 2.21 31.97
CA GLU A 65 7.21 1.28 31.78
C GLU A 65 7.01 0.93 30.30
N LEU A 66 7.02 1.93 29.43
CA LEU A 66 6.84 1.74 27.97
C LEU A 66 8.05 1.01 27.36
N ALA A 67 9.26 1.38 27.79
CA ALA A 67 10.48 0.71 27.33
C ALA A 67 10.46 -0.79 27.72
N SER A 68 10.01 -1.11 28.94
CA SER A 68 9.86 -2.48 29.40
C SER A 68 8.79 -3.24 28.59
N LYS A 69 7.62 -2.63 28.37
CA LYS A 69 6.54 -3.25 27.59
C LYS A 69 6.95 -3.46 26.13
N LEU A 70 7.67 -2.50 25.54
CA LEU A 70 8.19 -2.65 24.17
C LEU A 70 9.21 -3.80 24.10
N ASP A 71 10.08 -3.94 25.08
CA ASP A 71 11.03 -5.06 25.16
C ASP A 71 10.30 -6.41 25.23
N GLN A 72 9.26 -6.52 26.07
CA GLN A 72 8.43 -7.72 26.13
C GLN A 72 7.66 -7.97 24.83
N ALA A 73 7.18 -6.92 24.16
CA ALA A 73 6.52 -7.02 22.86
C ALA A 73 7.47 -7.58 21.80
N VAL A 74 8.70 -7.06 21.71
CA VAL A 74 9.76 -7.57 20.83
C VAL A 74 10.05 -9.05 21.09
N ARG A 75 10.20 -9.44 22.38
CA ARG A 75 10.41 -10.84 22.74
C ARG A 75 9.24 -11.73 22.34
N ALA A 76 8.01 -11.32 22.61
CA ALA A 76 6.82 -12.08 22.25
C ALA A 76 6.70 -12.29 20.74
N VAL A 77 6.99 -11.24 19.95
CA VAL A 77 7.00 -11.33 18.49
C VAL A 77 8.09 -12.28 17.99
N LYS A 78 9.30 -12.24 18.55
CA LYS A 78 10.39 -13.20 18.26
C LYS A 78 10.02 -14.64 18.58
N LEU A 79 9.22 -14.85 19.60
CA LEU A 79 8.70 -16.17 20.00
C LEU A 79 7.47 -16.61 19.18
N GLY A 80 7.11 -15.89 18.12
CA GLY A 80 6.06 -16.28 17.18
C GLY A 80 4.67 -15.74 17.50
N VAL A 81 4.52 -14.76 18.39
CA VAL A 81 3.27 -14.01 18.52
C VAL A 81 3.18 -13.03 17.33
N PRO A 82 2.20 -13.17 16.42
CA PRO A 82 2.16 -12.35 15.20
C PRO A 82 2.07 -10.86 15.48
N ARG A 83 1.35 -10.47 16.54
CA ARG A 83 1.09 -9.08 16.90
C ARG A 83 0.99 -8.88 18.39
N VAL A 84 1.56 -7.79 18.87
CA VAL A 84 1.49 -7.33 20.25
C VAL A 84 1.00 -5.88 20.23
N HIS A 85 -0.05 -5.61 20.99
CA HIS A 85 -0.65 -4.28 21.11
C HIS A 85 -0.34 -3.68 22.49
N LEU A 86 0.00 -2.40 22.51
CA LEU A 86 0.18 -1.60 23.73
C LEU A 86 -0.86 -0.48 23.67
N ILE A 87 -1.82 -0.48 24.59
CA ILE A 87 -2.94 0.47 24.59
C ILE A 87 -3.16 1.10 25.97
N ASP A 88 -3.74 2.29 25.99
CA ASP A 88 -4.22 2.90 27.23
C ASP A 88 -5.51 2.20 27.68
N GLY A 89 -5.43 1.48 28.77
CA GLY A 89 -6.57 0.75 29.35
C GLY A 89 -7.66 1.65 29.93
N ARG A 90 -7.45 2.97 30.01
CA ARG A 90 -8.43 3.94 30.54
C ARG A 90 -9.34 4.50 29.42
N VAL A 91 -8.99 4.28 28.17
CA VAL A 91 -9.79 4.73 27.02
C VAL A 91 -11.04 3.87 26.92
N ASN A 92 -12.23 4.50 27.03
CA ASN A 92 -13.50 3.83 26.83
C ASN A 92 -13.53 3.18 25.44
N GLU A 93 -13.94 1.90 25.39
CA GLU A 93 -13.96 1.11 24.15
C GLU A 93 -12.61 0.96 23.45
N GLY A 94 -11.49 1.40 24.08
CA GLY A 94 -10.17 1.39 23.51
C GLY A 94 -9.73 -0.01 23.06
N LEU A 95 -10.06 -1.05 23.82
CA LEU A 95 -9.80 -2.43 23.47
C LEU A 95 -10.57 -2.86 22.19
N LEU A 96 -11.84 -2.47 22.09
CA LEU A 96 -12.64 -2.76 20.89
C LEU A 96 -12.12 -1.99 19.68
N ALA A 97 -11.81 -0.70 19.87
CA ALA A 97 -11.21 0.12 18.82
C ALA A 97 -9.89 -0.47 18.32
N GLU A 98 -9.01 -0.94 19.22
CA GLU A 98 -7.74 -1.57 18.85
C GLU A 98 -7.91 -2.89 18.11
N VAL A 99 -8.86 -3.74 18.54
CA VAL A 99 -9.04 -5.07 17.96
C VAL A 99 -9.76 -5.02 16.61
N PHE A 100 -10.71 -4.10 16.45
CA PHE A 100 -11.57 -4.03 15.27
C PHE A 100 -11.20 -2.90 14.30
N SER A 101 -10.31 -1.96 14.65
CA SER A 101 -9.79 -0.96 13.72
C SER A 101 -8.46 -1.40 13.11
N ASN A 102 -8.19 -0.90 11.91
CA ASN A 102 -6.95 -1.23 11.19
C ASN A 102 -5.75 -0.40 11.63
N LEU A 103 -5.98 0.73 12.27
CA LEU A 103 -4.93 1.63 12.76
C LEU A 103 -4.77 1.58 14.27
N GLY A 104 -5.77 1.06 14.99
CA GLY A 104 -5.75 1.00 16.44
C GLY A 104 -5.76 2.39 17.12
N VAL A 105 -5.80 2.37 18.43
CA VAL A 105 -5.69 3.58 19.28
C VAL A 105 -4.35 3.64 20.02
N GLY A 106 -3.57 2.56 19.96
CA GLY A 106 -2.30 2.39 20.66
C GLY A 106 -1.12 2.15 19.71
N THR A 107 -0.16 1.36 20.17
CA THR A 107 0.98 0.89 19.38
C THR A 107 0.84 -0.61 19.12
N MET A 108 0.93 -1.01 17.86
CA MET A 108 1.02 -2.41 17.46
C MET A 108 2.46 -2.74 17.05
N VAL A 109 3.05 -3.76 17.67
CA VAL A 109 4.32 -4.37 17.24
C VAL A 109 4.01 -5.67 16.51
N HIS A 110 4.58 -5.85 15.31
CA HIS A 110 4.31 -7.02 14.47
C HIS A 110 5.58 -7.60 13.84
N ALA A 111 5.60 -8.91 13.61
CA ALA A 111 6.72 -9.59 12.96
C ALA A 111 6.82 -9.20 11.48
N ASN A 112 5.69 -9.34 10.80
CA ASN A 112 5.50 -8.91 9.41
C ASN A 112 4.04 -8.51 9.26
N GLU A 113 3.77 -7.42 8.52
CA GLU A 113 2.44 -7.20 7.98
C GLU A 113 2.18 -8.33 6.98
N TYR A 114 1.09 -9.07 7.14
CA TYR A 114 0.67 -10.01 6.11
C TYR A 114 0.27 -9.19 4.87
N GLN A 115 1.18 -9.13 3.92
CA GLN A 115 0.99 -8.40 2.68
C GLN A 115 0.79 -9.39 1.54
N GLU A 116 -0.30 -9.28 0.85
CA GLU A 116 -0.61 -10.14 -0.29
C GLU A 116 -1.18 -9.32 -1.43
N ILE A 117 -0.72 -9.61 -2.65
CA ILE A 117 -1.42 -9.17 -3.86
C ILE A 117 -2.20 -10.35 -4.39
N ARG A 118 -3.49 -10.19 -4.50
CA ARG A 118 -4.39 -11.21 -5.05
C ARG A 118 -5.38 -10.63 -6.04
N ARG A 119 -5.96 -11.47 -6.88
CA ARG A 119 -7.10 -11.10 -7.70
C ARG A 119 -8.25 -10.64 -6.81
N ALA A 120 -8.97 -9.63 -7.28
CA ALA A 120 -10.16 -9.16 -6.59
C ALA A 120 -11.31 -10.16 -6.77
N ALA A 121 -12.15 -10.23 -5.76
CA ALA A 121 -13.42 -10.94 -5.82
C ALA A 121 -14.57 -9.93 -5.80
N LYS A 122 -15.79 -10.35 -6.14
CA LYS A 122 -16.98 -9.47 -6.11
C LYS A 122 -17.19 -8.78 -4.76
N ARG A 123 -16.83 -9.46 -3.66
CA ARG A 123 -16.88 -8.88 -2.28
C ARG A 123 -15.99 -7.65 -2.10
N ASP A 124 -14.93 -7.51 -2.90
CA ASP A 124 -13.97 -6.40 -2.80
C ASP A 124 -14.47 -5.13 -3.49
N ALA A 125 -15.54 -5.21 -4.29
CA ALA A 125 -16.03 -4.11 -5.09
C ALA A 125 -16.33 -2.85 -4.27
N ARG A 126 -16.88 -2.99 -3.06
CA ARG A 126 -17.12 -1.86 -2.14
C ARG A 126 -15.82 -1.21 -1.70
N SER A 127 -14.82 -2.01 -1.34
CA SER A 127 -13.49 -1.52 -0.93
C SER A 127 -12.80 -0.81 -2.07
N ILE A 128 -12.87 -1.36 -3.30
CA ILE A 128 -12.30 -0.74 -4.51
C ILE A 128 -12.98 0.61 -4.80
N VAL A 129 -14.32 0.70 -4.73
CA VAL A 129 -15.04 1.97 -4.89
C VAL A 129 -14.55 3.01 -3.89
N ASN A 130 -14.38 2.62 -2.62
CA ASN A 130 -13.90 3.52 -1.57
C ASN A 130 -12.42 3.95 -1.82
N LEU A 131 -11.55 3.03 -2.25
CA LEU A 131 -10.16 3.34 -2.57
C LEU A 131 -10.05 4.37 -3.69
N ILE A 132 -10.83 4.21 -4.77
CA ILE A 132 -10.75 5.13 -5.92
C ILE A 132 -11.48 6.45 -5.70
N ALA A 133 -12.31 6.58 -4.66
CA ALA A 133 -13.19 7.73 -4.46
C ALA A 133 -12.45 9.07 -4.44
N GLN A 134 -11.31 9.15 -3.77
CA GLN A 134 -10.50 10.36 -3.72
C GLN A 134 -9.88 10.70 -5.08
N GLY A 135 -9.31 9.71 -5.77
CA GLY A 135 -8.77 9.91 -7.12
C GLY A 135 -9.85 10.32 -8.14
N VAL A 136 -11.10 9.87 -7.94
CA VAL A 136 -12.25 10.33 -8.75
C VAL A 136 -12.60 11.77 -8.41
N ALA A 137 -12.58 12.16 -7.13
CA ALA A 137 -12.84 13.54 -6.72
C ALA A 137 -11.78 14.52 -7.22
N ASN A 138 -10.53 14.07 -7.37
CA ASN A 138 -9.40 14.85 -7.88
C ASN A 138 -9.28 14.80 -9.43
N ASP A 139 -10.23 14.16 -10.12
CA ASP A 139 -10.19 13.92 -11.58
C ASP A 139 -8.95 13.12 -12.07
N GLU A 140 -8.35 12.35 -11.20
CA GLU A 140 -7.25 11.44 -11.53
C GLU A 140 -7.76 10.13 -12.11
N LEU A 141 -8.86 9.61 -11.56
CA LEU A 141 -9.47 8.35 -11.93
C LEU A 141 -10.88 8.51 -12.49
N VAL A 142 -11.28 7.59 -13.35
CA VAL A 142 -12.65 7.52 -13.87
C VAL A 142 -13.56 6.87 -12.81
N ARG A 143 -14.70 7.50 -12.56
CA ARG A 143 -15.72 6.94 -11.66
C ARG A 143 -16.20 5.59 -12.18
N ARG A 144 -16.26 4.61 -11.29
CA ARG A 144 -16.82 3.28 -11.55
C ARG A 144 -17.87 2.97 -10.50
N SER A 145 -18.98 2.41 -10.93
CA SER A 145 -20.01 1.93 -10.02
C SER A 145 -19.60 0.57 -9.42
N ARG A 146 -20.19 0.25 -8.27
CA ARG A 146 -19.99 -1.07 -7.65
C ARG A 146 -20.37 -2.21 -8.61
N ALA A 147 -21.48 -2.09 -9.33
CA ALA A 147 -21.94 -3.10 -10.28
C ALA A 147 -20.96 -3.30 -11.44
N GLU A 148 -20.31 -2.23 -11.93
CA GLU A 148 -19.27 -2.35 -12.96
C GLU A 148 -18.06 -3.10 -12.44
N ILE A 149 -17.58 -2.80 -11.22
CA ILE A 149 -16.45 -3.49 -10.61
C ILE A 149 -16.79 -4.96 -10.34
N GLU A 150 -17.99 -5.27 -9.83
CA GLU A 150 -18.44 -6.65 -9.62
C GLU A 150 -18.47 -7.47 -10.91
N ARG A 151 -18.85 -6.84 -12.04
CA ARG A 151 -18.88 -7.49 -13.35
C ARG A 151 -17.49 -7.75 -13.92
N THR A 152 -16.53 -6.89 -13.64
CA THR A 152 -15.15 -6.96 -14.14
C THR A 152 -14.15 -7.27 -13.02
N ALA A 153 -14.59 -7.94 -11.96
CA ALA A 153 -13.76 -8.22 -10.79
C ALA A 153 -12.49 -9.01 -11.14
N ASP A 154 -12.56 -9.87 -12.15
CA ASP A 154 -11.43 -10.69 -12.60
C ASP A 154 -10.29 -9.87 -13.23
N ASP A 155 -10.59 -8.66 -13.74
CA ASP A 155 -9.58 -7.74 -14.24
C ASP A 155 -8.85 -7.02 -13.10
N PHE A 156 -9.47 -6.94 -11.92
CA PHE A 156 -8.93 -6.24 -10.76
C PHE A 156 -8.05 -7.12 -9.89
N PHE A 157 -7.09 -6.49 -9.23
CA PHE A 157 -6.33 -7.06 -8.13
C PHE A 157 -6.18 -6.04 -7.01
N VAL A 158 -6.04 -6.55 -5.81
CA VAL A 158 -5.92 -5.76 -4.59
C VAL A 158 -4.64 -6.11 -3.86
N PHE A 159 -4.05 -5.11 -3.23
CA PHE A 159 -3.00 -5.30 -2.23
C PHE A 159 -3.67 -5.29 -0.86
N GLU A 160 -3.53 -6.38 -0.15
CA GLU A 160 -4.04 -6.51 1.21
C GLU A 160 -2.94 -6.31 2.24
N VAL A 161 -3.27 -5.58 3.28
CA VAL A 161 -2.55 -5.58 4.55
C VAL A 161 -3.53 -6.11 5.59
N ASP A 162 -3.20 -7.25 6.18
CA ASP A 162 -4.03 -7.86 7.22
C ASP A 162 -5.47 -8.13 6.79
N LYS A 163 -5.64 -8.61 5.55
CA LYS A 163 -6.93 -8.90 4.91
C LYS A 163 -7.78 -7.66 4.58
N LEU A 164 -7.21 -6.47 4.73
CA LEU A 164 -7.82 -5.23 4.29
C LEU A 164 -7.25 -4.81 2.93
N PRO A 165 -8.04 -4.63 1.88
CA PRO A 165 -7.60 -4.00 0.65
C PRO A 165 -7.18 -2.55 0.91
N VAL A 166 -5.89 -2.25 0.70
CA VAL A 166 -5.29 -0.91 0.87
C VAL A 166 -4.79 -0.32 -0.44
N ALA A 167 -4.79 -1.11 -1.50
CA ALA A 167 -4.56 -0.64 -2.86
C ALA A 167 -5.32 -1.50 -3.86
N CYS A 168 -5.60 -0.95 -5.03
CA CYS A 168 -6.18 -1.68 -6.15
C CYS A 168 -5.55 -1.24 -7.47
N ALA A 169 -5.63 -2.12 -8.45
CA ALA A 169 -5.41 -1.83 -9.86
C ALA A 169 -6.18 -2.83 -10.73
N ALA A 170 -6.23 -2.57 -12.03
CA ALA A 170 -6.84 -3.46 -13.01
C ALA A 170 -5.91 -3.67 -14.20
N VAL A 171 -5.97 -4.85 -14.83
CA VAL A 171 -5.31 -5.15 -16.09
C VAL A 171 -6.37 -5.56 -17.10
N HIS A 172 -6.57 -4.73 -18.12
CA HIS A 172 -7.47 -5.03 -19.23
C HIS A 172 -6.66 -5.54 -20.43
N LEU A 173 -7.00 -6.71 -20.95
CA LEU A 173 -6.27 -7.36 -22.03
C LEU A 173 -6.86 -7.01 -23.40
N TYR A 174 -5.98 -6.80 -24.37
CA TYR A 174 -6.28 -6.58 -25.81
C TYR A 174 -5.49 -7.62 -26.64
N PRO A 175 -5.92 -8.89 -26.64
CA PRO A 175 -5.13 -9.99 -27.21
C PRO A 175 -4.87 -9.82 -28.71
N GLY A 176 -5.83 -9.24 -29.45
CA GLY A 176 -5.71 -8.99 -30.90
C GLY A 176 -4.53 -8.09 -31.27
N GLU A 177 -4.10 -7.24 -30.36
CA GLU A 177 -2.97 -6.31 -30.56
C GLU A 177 -1.79 -6.60 -29.62
N LEU A 178 -1.86 -7.69 -28.85
CA LEU A 178 -0.87 -8.12 -27.85
C LEU A 178 -0.54 -7.00 -26.82
N LYS A 179 -1.54 -6.21 -26.45
CA LYS A 179 -1.43 -5.08 -25.53
C LYS A 179 -2.27 -5.30 -24.26
N ALA A 180 -1.85 -4.70 -23.16
CA ALA A 180 -2.63 -4.63 -21.93
C ALA A 180 -2.68 -3.19 -21.40
N GLU A 181 -3.80 -2.81 -20.77
CA GLU A 181 -3.95 -1.54 -20.05
C GLU A 181 -3.82 -1.78 -18.55
N LEU A 182 -2.87 -1.12 -17.90
CA LEU A 182 -2.84 -1.00 -16.45
C LEU A 182 -3.70 0.21 -16.06
N ALA A 183 -4.81 -0.04 -15.39
CA ALA A 183 -5.80 0.98 -15.04
C ALA A 183 -6.08 1.01 -13.54
N CYS A 184 -6.73 2.07 -13.07
CA CYS A 184 -7.19 2.19 -11.68
C CYS A 184 -6.13 1.95 -10.61
N VAL A 185 -4.86 2.29 -10.86
CA VAL A 185 -3.81 2.17 -9.85
C VAL A 185 -4.07 3.19 -8.76
N CYS A 186 -4.41 2.70 -7.57
CA CYS A 186 -4.73 3.52 -6.42
C CYS A 186 -4.19 2.88 -5.15
N VAL A 187 -3.62 3.70 -4.27
CA VAL A 187 -3.15 3.31 -2.94
C VAL A 187 -3.85 4.19 -1.93
N ASP A 188 -4.36 3.59 -0.85
CA ASP A 188 -4.91 4.35 0.28
C ASP A 188 -3.84 5.34 0.81
N PRO A 189 -4.14 6.63 0.95
CA PRO A 189 -3.17 7.63 1.41
C PRO A 189 -2.44 7.26 2.70
N ARG A 190 -3.07 6.50 3.58
CA ARG A 190 -2.48 6.01 4.84
C ARG A 190 -1.37 4.97 4.63
N PHE A 191 -1.29 4.38 3.44
CA PHE A 191 -0.34 3.33 3.06
C PHE A 191 0.61 3.76 1.95
N GLU A 192 0.60 5.02 1.53
CA GLU A 192 1.54 5.57 0.58
C GLU A 192 2.99 5.58 1.11
N ASN A 193 3.94 5.73 0.20
CA ASN A 193 5.39 5.73 0.47
C ASN A 193 5.95 4.44 1.09
N ARG A 194 5.16 3.34 1.10
CA ARG A 194 5.59 1.99 1.51
C ARG A 194 5.97 1.10 0.33
N GLY A 195 6.12 1.67 -0.86
CA GLY A 195 6.45 0.92 -2.09
C GLY A 195 5.29 0.10 -2.67
N ILE A 196 4.06 0.20 -2.11
CA ILE A 196 2.89 -0.57 -2.54
C ILE A 196 2.55 -0.29 -4.01
N GLY A 197 2.51 0.98 -4.44
CA GLY A 197 2.23 1.32 -5.84
C GLY A 197 3.21 0.67 -6.81
N ARG A 198 4.52 0.62 -6.47
CA ARG A 198 5.52 -0.08 -7.27
C ARG A 198 5.26 -1.59 -7.34
N LYS A 199 4.86 -2.22 -6.23
CA LYS A 199 4.49 -3.64 -6.20
C LYS A 199 3.25 -3.91 -7.06
N MET A 200 2.26 -3.00 -7.04
CA MET A 200 1.06 -3.09 -7.88
C MET A 200 1.40 -3.01 -9.37
N ILE A 201 2.26 -2.09 -9.76
CA ILE A 201 2.74 -1.98 -11.16
C ILE A 201 3.45 -3.28 -11.57
N ALA A 202 4.40 -3.75 -10.78
CA ALA A 202 5.14 -4.97 -11.07
C ALA A 202 4.23 -6.21 -11.17
N TYR A 203 3.21 -6.30 -10.32
CA TYR A 203 2.23 -7.37 -10.39
C TYR A 203 1.40 -7.27 -11.69
N GLY A 204 0.91 -6.08 -12.05
CA GLY A 204 0.19 -5.85 -13.30
C GLY A 204 1.02 -6.22 -14.54
N GLU A 205 2.31 -5.86 -14.55
CA GLU A 205 3.25 -6.29 -15.59
C GLU A 205 3.38 -7.81 -15.68
N SER A 206 3.50 -8.48 -14.53
CA SER A 206 3.61 -9.95 -14.51
C SER A 206 2.34 -10.62 -15.05
N GLN A 207 1.15 -10.10 -14.71
CA GLN A 207 -0.12 -10.62 -15.23
C GLN A 207 -0.25 -10.41 -16.74
N ALA A 208 0.17 -9.23 -17.25
CA ALA A 208 0.17 -8.96 -18.68
C ALA A 208 1.15 -9.90 -19.44
N ARG A 209 2.35 -10.14 -18.91
CA ARG A 209 3.31 -11.11 -19.49
C ARG A 209 2.77 -12.53 -19.48
N LEU A 210 2.19 -12.99 -18.37
CA LEU A 210 1.59 -14.31 -18.26
C LEU A 210 0.44 -14.50 -19.25
N ALA A 211 -0.27 -13.43 -19.59
CA ALA A 211 -1.32 -13.44 -20.62
C ALA A 211 -0.76 -13.32 -22.06
N GLY A 212 0.57 -13.32 -22.25
CA GLY A 212 1.21 -13.24 -23.58
C GLY A 212 1.21 -11.85 -24.20
N MET A 213 0.97 -10.80 -23.43
CA MET A 213 1.00 -9.43 -23.93
C MET A 213 2.45 -8.95 -24.10
N LYS A 214 2.70 -8.16 -25.15
CA LYS A 214 4.04 -7.62 -25.47
C LYS A 214 4.20 -6.17 -25.04
N GLU A 215 3.12 -5.48 -24.76
CA GLU A 215 3.13 -4.08 -24.37
C GLU A 215 2.11 -3.82 -23.25
N LEU A 216 2.51 -3.04 -22.26
CA LEU A 216 1.66 -2.51 -21.22
C LEU A 216 1.54 -1.00 -21.39
N PHE A 217 0.32 -0.47 -21.42
CA PHE A 217 0.09 0.96 -21.46
C PHE A 217 -0.80 1.40 -20.29
N LEU A 218 -0.79 2.68 -20.00
CA LEU A 218 -1.70 3.31 -19.07
C LEU A 218 -2.02 4.75 -19.49
N LEU A 219 -3.09 5.27 -18.92
CA LEU A 219 -3.53 6.66 -19.12
C LEU A 219 -3.45 7.39 -17.79
N SER A 220 -2.73 8.50 -17.73
CA SER A 220 -2.56 9.30 -16.52
C SER A 220 -2.80 10.79 -16.80
N THR A 221 -3.51 11.46 -15.89
CA THR A 221 -3.70 12.92 -15.93
C THR A 221 -2.66 13.67 -15.10
N GLN A 222 -2.20 13.09 -13.99
CA GLN A 222 -1.34 13.78 -13.02
C GLN A 222 -0.11 12.96 -12.60
N ALA A 223 -0.21 11.64 -12.44
CA ALA A 223 0.86 10.80 -11.88
C ALA A 223 1.91 10.34 -12.91
N PHE A 224 2.07 11.03 -14.03
CA PHE A 224 2.94 10.63 -15.12
C PHE A 224 4.41 10.45 -14.69
N ASN A 225 4.97 11.40 -13.91
CA ASN A 225 6.35 11.29 -13.39
C ASN A 225 6.55 10.05 -12.52
N TYR A 226 5.55 9.68 -11.73
CA TYR A 226 5.59 8.48 -10.90
C TYR A 226 5.70 7.21 -11.75
N PHE A 227 4.88 7.07 -12.77
CA PHE A 227 4.90 5.91 -13.65
C PHE A 227 6.18 5.82 -14.47
N GLN A 228 6.74 6.94 -14.90
CA GLN A 228 8.04 6.94 -15.57
C GLN A 228 9.17 6.50 -14.63
N GLN A 229 9.32 7.15 -13.48
CA GLN A 229 10.44 6.92 -12.58
C GLN A 229 10.35 5.59 -11.82
N LYS A 230 9.14 5.19 -11.40
CA LYS A 230 8.93 3.99 -10.58
C LYS A 230 8.44 2.77 -11.36
N GLY A 231 7.78 3.00 -12.49
CA GLY A 231 7.23 1.96 -13.36
C GLY A 231 8.07 1.69 -14.62
N GLY A 232 8.97 2.61 -15.00
CA GLY A 232 9.77 2.49 -16.22
C GLY A 232 8.96 2.63 -17.50
N PHE A 233 7.84 3.38 -17.44
CA PHE A 233 7.05 3.72 -18.62
C PHE A 233 7.68 4.89 -19.38
N ALA A 234 7.57 4.85 -20.69
CA ALA A 234 7.90 5.97 -21.58
C ALA A 234 6.63 6.71 -22.03
N GLN A 235 6.76 7.96 -22.41
CA GLN A 235 5.66 8.69 -23.00
C GLN A 235 5.35 8.11 -24.39
N GLY A 236 4.09 7.80 -24.62
CA GLY A 236 3.55 7.37 -25.88
C GLY A 236 2.58 8.39 -26.48
N SER A 237 1.81 7.94 -27.44
CA SER A 237 0.81 8.72 -28.17
C SER A 237 -0.53 7.99 -28.26
N PRO A 238 -1.62 8.64 -28.63
CA PRO A 238 -2.90 7.95 -28.87
C PRO A 238 -2.81 6.85 -29.95
N ALA A 239 -1.82 6.90 -30.84
CA ALA A 239 -1.59 5.86 -31.85
C ALA A 239 -1.11 4.53 -31.25
N ASP A 240 -0.55 4.57 -30.05
CA ASP A 240 -0.08 3.38 -29.34
C ASP A 240 -1.23 2.62 -28.64
N LEU A 241 -2.42 3.24 -28.52
CA LEU A 241 -3.58 2.60 -27.91
C LEU A 241 -4.21 1.58 -28.87
N PRO A 242 -4.73 0.46 -28.33
CA PRO A 242 -5.57 -0.46 -29.10
C PRO A 242 -6.77 0.30 -29.71
N MET A 243 -7.19 -0.10 -30.91
CA MET A 243 -8.25 0.62 -31.67
C MET A 243 -9.51 0.86 -30.82
N VAL A 244 -10.01 -0.19 -30.17
CA VAL A 244 -11.21 -0.10 -29.31
C VAL A 244 -11.00 0.87 -28.12
N ARG A 245 -9.77 0.95 -27.61
CA ARG A 245 -9.43 1.82 -26.47
C ARG A 245 -9.24 3.27 -26.92
N ARG A 246 -8.66 3.45 -28.10
CA ARG A 246 -8.46 4.76 -28.73
C ARG A 246 -9.79 5.44 -28.99
N ASP A 247 -10.79 4.74 -29.52
CA ASP A 247 -12.14 5.30 -29.74
C ASP A 247 -12.76 5.84 -28.44
N LYS A 248 -12.55 5.13 -27.33
CA LYS A 248 -13.00 5.58 -26.00
C LYS A 248 -12.18 6.77 -25.49
N TYR A 249 -10.88 6.79 -25.77
CA TYR A 249 -9.99 7.88 -25.41
C TYR A 249 -10.40 9.17 -26.11
N ASP A 250 -10.59 9.13 -27.43
CA ASP A 250 -10.96 10.28 -28.25
C ASP A 250 -12.33 10.86 -27.85
N LYS A 251 -13.28 9.99 -27.48
CA LYS A 251 -14.63 10.39 -27.01
C LYS A 251 -14.64 10.90 -25.57
N SER A 252 -13.63 10.61 -24.76
CA SER A 252 -13.66 10.93 -23.33
C SER A 252 -13.48 12.41 -23.01
N GLY A 253 -12.85 13.17 -23.91
CA GLY A 253 -12.48 14.58 -23.69
C GLY A 253 -11.43 14.80 -22.60
N ARG A 254 -10.93 13.74 -21.95
CA ARG A 254 -9.90 13.82 -20.89
C ARG A 254 -8.52 14.01 -21.52
N ARG A 255 -7.74 14.92 -20.95
CA ARG A 255 -6.35 15.18 -21.37
C ARG A 255 -5.36 14.23 -20.68
N SER A 256 -5.62 12.93 -20.74
CA SER A 256 -4.70 11.93 -20.17
C SER A 256 -3.51 11.74 -21.09
N LEU A 257 -2.31 11.68 -20.52
CA LEU A 257 -1.11 11.25 -21.23
C LEU A 257 -1.13 9.74 -21.39
N VAL A 258 -0.72 9.28 -22.56
CA VAL A 258 -0.50 7.86 -22.85
C VAL A 258 0.91 7.53 -22.42
N LEU A 259 1.06 6.50 -21.62
CA LEU A 259 2.35 5.97 -21.20
C LEU A 259 2.43 4.51 -21.61
N VAL A 260 3.57 4.08 -22.14
CA VAL A 260 3.77 2.75 -22.69
C VAL A 260 5.03 2.11 -22.14
N LYS A 261 5.01 0.79 -22.01
CA LYS A 261 6.15 -0.03 -21.60
C LYS A 261 6.16 -1.33 -22.38
N ARG A 262 7.26 -1.62 -23.05
CA ARG A 262 7.48 -2.94 -23.69
C ARG A 262 7.71 -4.00 -22.63
N LEU A 263 7.06 -5.12 -22.77
CA LEU A 263 7.20 -6.28 -21.90
C LEU A 263 8.15 -7.27 -22.58
N THR A 264 9.46 -7.15 -22.32
CA THR A 264 10.45 -8.12 -22.81
C THR A 264 10.22 -9.49 -22.16
N GLU A 265 10.49 -10.57 -22.91
CA GLU A 265 10.45 -11.93 -22.36
C GLU A 265 11.52 -12.05 -21.25
N ALA A 266 11.22 -12.85 -20.24
CA ALA A 266 12.08 -13.00 -19.06
C ALA A 266 13.49 -13.57 -19.35
N ASN A 267 13.78 -13.97 -20.59
CA ASN A 267 15.05 -14.56 -21.01
C ASN A 267 16.12 -13.55 -21.44
N ASP A 268 15.79 -12.29 -21.75
CA ASP A 268 16.78 -11.32 -22.23
C ASP A 268 17.61 -10.67 -21.11
N ALA A 269 17.23 -10.86 -19.86
CA ALA A 269 17.96 -10.31 -18.72
C ALA A 269 19.28 -11.04 -18.37
N ILE A 270 19.55 -12.21 -18.95
CA ILE A 270 20.77 -13.02 -18.66
C ILE A 270 21.84 -12.83 -19.74
N SER A 271 21.51 -12.26 -20.90
CA SER A 271 22.45 -12.14 -22.04
C SER A 271 23.23 -10.83 -22.06
N GLY A 272 22.98 -9.87 -21.21
CA GLY A 272 23.61 -8.54 -21.19
C GLY A 272 24.77 -8.36 -20.19
N ALA A 273 25.20 -9.42 -19.49
CA ALA A 273 26.33 -9.39 -18.57
C ALA A 273 27.42 -10.36 -19.01
N ARG A 274 28.11 -10.02 -20.10
CA ARG A 274 29.41 -10.56 -20.46
C ARG A 274 30.34 -9.43 -20.88
#